data_2c69760091cb07c1479e6b5a67432aa5
#
_entry.id   2c69760091cb07c1479e6b5a67432aa5
#
_cell.length_a   1.000
_cell.length_b   1.000
_cell.length_c   1.000
_cell.angle_alpha   90.00
_cell.angle_beta   90.00
_cell.angle_gamma   90.00
#
_symmetry.space_group_name_H-M   'P 1'
#
loop_
_entity.id
_entity.type
_entity.pdbx_description
1 polymer ?
#
loop_
_entity_poly.entity_id
_entity_poly.type
_entity_poly.pdbx_seq_one_letter_code
_entity_poly.pdbx_strand_id
1 'polypeptide(L)'
;MSKNVKNLDTSFFGHPKPLLSLSLTELWERFSFYGIRPLLYLFMIASFEKSGMNLKPEEASAIMGIFASCLYLAALPGGWLADNYLGQKRAILLGALTIAFGHLCIAFSYFNNKMIFVGMVFLVIGTGLFKTCASVMVGMLYKKNDARRDSGFTLFYMCFNFGAFVAPLICGFLQKEYGWHFGFGAGGIGMLLAVIIFYLKTMPDLKEFDEKVGIDSTWDRPSKKSKNAFYIIIVSGIVLLGAIFLILGGFIKLDAQVINKNIILTILACAGIYFLYLFAFTSLKIEEKRNLIIFIVLFLAAALFWSVYEQQYTSFNFFAEKLTDKTILNYEIPTIWFQSLGGLFVILFAPFSAFIWTICAKNNKEISSIIKFALGLLGAALAFLIMALASNHAISLNGDANTLRENLENSSQIILVSPWWLVSSFLLMVLGELCLSPMGLSIMTKIAPNLIKSQVMGLWFVASALGNALAGFIGGKASEENIAYLPNLFYQCMWILLGAVIILLILKKPINKILKN
;
A
#
# COMPACT_ATOMS: atom_id res chain seq x y z
N MET A 1 -30.81 24.63 24.71
CA MET A 1 -30.22 24.44 26.07
C MET A 1 -28.85 23.78 25.91
N SER A 2 -27.83 24.54 26.20
CA SER A 2 -26.42 24.15 26.08
C SER A 2 -26.03 23.22 27.25
N LYS A 3 -26.09 21.92 27.04
CA LYS A 3 -25.44 20.97 27.95
C LYS A 3 -24.12 20.53 27.35
N ASN A 4 -23.06 21.00 28.03
CA ASN A 4 -21.72 20.41 28.11
C ASN A 4 -20.82 20.44 26.89
N VAL A 5 -20.28 21.62 26.59
CA VAL A 5 -18.96 21.80 25.94
C VAL A 5 -17.79 21.44 26.90
N LYS A 6 -18.09 21.04 28.14
CA LYS A 6 -17.09 20.94 29.23
C LYS A 6 -16.28 19.66 29.33
N ASN A 7 -16.54 18.61 28.55
CA ASN A 7 -15.78 17.36 28.66
C ASN A 7 -15.20 16.90 27.33
N LEU A 8 -14.47 17.78 26.63
CA LEU A 8 -13.59 17.36 25.55
C LEU A 8 -12.35 16.74 26.20
N ASP A 9 -12.10 15.47 25.94
CA ASP A 9 -10.83 14.84 26.31
C ASP A 9 -9.70 15.51 25.50
N THR A 10 -8.73 16.09 26.22
CA THR A 10 -7.57 16.81 25.67
C THR A 10 -6.26 16.23 26.20
N SER A 11 -6.29 14.99 26.70
CA SER A 11 -5.20 14.38 27.45
C SER A 11 -3.94 14.11 26.64
N PHE A 12 -4.05 14.07 25.30
CA PHE A 12 -2.93 13.82 24.39
C PHE A 12 -2.73 15.01 23.46
N PHE A 13 -1.85 15.96 23.79
CA PHE A 13 -1.57 17.18 23.01
C PHE A 13 -2.84 17.91 22.53
N GLY A 14 -3.85 18.00 23.40
CA GLY A 14 -5.14 18.59 23.04
C GLY A 14 -6.11 17.65 22.32
N HIS A 15 -5.74 16.40 22.09
CA HIS A 15 -6.55 15.36 21.48
C HIS A 15 -7.05 14.32 22.48
N PRO A 16 -8.07 13.50 22.12
CA PRO A 16 -8.53 12.40 22.95
C PRO A 16 -7.42 11.38 23.24
N LYS A 17 -7.36 10.90 24.48
CA LYS A 17 -6.36 9.91 24.93
C LYS A 17 -6.26 8.65 24.05
N PRO A 18 -7.39 8.05 23.54
CA PRO A 18 -7.33 6.89 22.68
C PRO A 18 -6.61 7.12 21.34
N LEU A 19 -6.44 8.38 20.91
CA LEU A 19 -5.67 8.67 19.69
C LEU A 19 -4.23 8.19 19.80
N LEU A 20 -3.58 8.37 20.96
CA LEU A 20 -2.21 7.90 21.17
C LEU A 20 -2.12 6.38 21.05
N SER A 21 -2.97 5.65 21.77
CA SER A 21 -2.91 4.19 21.78
C SER A 21 -3.31 3.57 20.43
N LEU A 22 -4.27 4.17 19.71
CA LEU A 22 -4.59 3.79 18.32
C LEU A 22 -3.42 4.06 17.37
N SER A 23 -2.79 5.23 17.49
CA SER A 23 -1.64 5.60 16.65
C SER A 23 -0.44 4.69 16.90
N LEU A 24 -0.17 4.29 18.14
CA LEU A 24 0.88 3.32 18.47
C LEU A 24 0.54 1.91 17.94
N THR A 25 -0.72 1.50 17.99
CA THR A 25 -1.17 0.23 17.41
C THR A 25 -0.93 0.21 15.91
N GLU A 26 -1.30 1.28 15.21
CA GLU A 26 -1.07 1.43 13.77
C GLU A 26 0.42 1.48 13.45
N LEU A 27 1.22 2.22 14.22
CA LEU A 27 2.67 2.29 14.04
C LEU A 27 3.30 0.88 14.02
N TRP A 28 2.97 0.04 15.00
CA TRP A 28 3.53 -1.30 15.10
C TRP A 28 2.98 -2.26 14.04
N GLU A 29 1.71 -2.10 13.64
CA GLU A 29 1.17 -2.83 12.49
C GLU A 29 1.88 -2.44 11.19
N ARG A 30 2.13 -1.15 10.97
CA ARG A 30 2.89 -0.66 9.82
C ARG A 30 4.36 -1.10 9.86
N PHE A 31 4.98 -1.07 11.03
CA PHE A 31 6.30 -1.64 11.24
C PHE A 31 6.32 -3.10 10.78
N SER A 32 5.37 -3.91 11.23
CA SER A 32 5.23 -5.30 10.82
C SER A 32 5.12 -5.45 9.30
N PHE A 33 4.23 -4.68 8.68
CA PHE A 33 3.95 -4.76 7.24
C PHE A 33 5.13 -4.30 6.37
N TYR A 34 5.66 -3.10 6.61
CA TYR A 34 6.75 -2.54 5.80
C TYR A 34 8.10 -3.18 6.08
N GLY A 35 8.29 -3.79 7.23
CA GLY A 35 9.49 -4.54 7.55
C GLY A 35 9.64 -5.82 6.75
N ILE A 36 8.55 -6.58 6.59
CA ILE A 36 8.64 -7.88 5.90
C ILE A 36 8.41 -7.79 4.39
N ARG A 37 7.63 -6.86 3.90
CA ARG A 37 7.21 -6.80 2.50
C ARG A 37 8.39 -6.78 1.51
N PRO A 38 9.41 -5.91 1.66
CA PRO A 38 10.59 -5.94 0.79
C PRO A 38 11.45 -7.19 1.00
N LEU A 39 11.50 -7.72 2.23
CA LEU A 39 12.22 -8.97 2.52
C LEU A 39 11.61 -10.17 1.82
N LEU A 40 10.28 -10.25 1.70
CA LEU A 40 9.60 -11.36 1.02
C LEU A 40 10.07 -11.51 -0.42
N TYR A 41 10.17 -10.41 -1.17
CA TYR A 41 10.65 -10.44 -2.54
C TYR A 41 12.11 -10.92 -2.61
N LEU A 42 12.98 -10.33 -1.82
CA LEU A 42 14.41 -10.69 -1.80
C LEU A 42 14.64 -12.13 -1.36
N PHE A 43 13.89 -12.61 -0.36
CA PHE A 43 13.92 -14.00 0.08
C PHE A 43 13.50 -14.99 -1.02
N MET A 44 12.45 -14.64 -1.77
CA MET A 44 11.98 -15.49 -2.88
C MET A 44 13.01 -15.61 -3.99
N ILE A 45 13.74 -14.54 -4.34
CA ILE A 45 14.75 -14.57 -5.41
C ILE A 45 16.14 -14.99 -4.93
N ALA A 46 16.42 -14.93 -3.64
CA ALA A 46 17.73 -15.33 -3.10
C ALA A 46 18.01 -16.81 -3.37
N SER A 47 19.28 -17.13 -3.71
CA SER A 47 19.72 -18.49 -3.97
C SER A 47 19.58 -19.40 -2.73
N PHE A 48 19.55 -20.72 -2.96
CA PHE A 48 19.55 -21.71 -1.86
C PHE A 48 20.78 -21.59 -0.97
N GLU A 49 21.94 -21.20 -1.51
CA GLU A 49 23.17 -20.97 -0.74
C GLU A 49 23.00 -19.84 0.27
N LYS A 50 22.18 -18.83 -0.06
CA LYS A 50 21.78 -17.73 0.82
C LYS A 50 20.51 -18.05 1.61
N SER A 51 20.14 -19.33 1.72
CA SER A 51 18.93 -19.80 2.41
C SER A 51 17.63 -19.17 1.87
N GLY A 52 17.59 -18.79 0.59
CA GLY A 52 16.40 -18.28 -0.08
C GLY A 52 15.60 -19.36 -0.80
N MET A 53 14.61 -18.95 -1.59
CA MET A 53 13.74 -19.88 -2.33
C MET A 53 14.20 -20.15 -3.75
N ASN A 54 15.14 -19.36 -4.28
CA ASN A 54 15.67 -19.44 -5.64
C ASN A 54 14.58 -19.39 -6.73
N LEU A 55 13.52 -18.60 -6.49
CA LEU A 55 12.49 -18.37 -7.49
C LEU A 55 13.00 -17.38 -8.55
N LYS A 56 12.48 -17.50 -9.77
CA LYS A 56 12.74 -16.50 -10.80
C LYS A 56 12.14 -15.16 -10.41
N PRO A 57 12.78 -14.02 -10.74
CA PRO A 57 12.24 -12.68 -10.47
C PRO A 57 10.82 -12.47 -10.99
N GLU A 58 10.48 -13.08 -12.14
CA GLU A 58 9.13 -13.03 -12.71
C GLU A 58 8.08 -13.69 -11.79
N GLU A 59 8.40 -14.85 -11.24
CA GLU A 59 7.50 -15.57 -10.32
C GLU A 59 7.36 -14.83 -9.00
N ALA A 60 8.48 -14.39 -8.42
CA ALA A 60 8.51 -13.62 -7.17
C ALA A 60 7.71 -12.30 -7.30
N SER A 61 7.89 -11.57 -8.40
CA SER A 61 7.15 -10.34 -8.67
C SER A 61 5.65 -10.59 -8.86
N ALA A 62 5.27 -11.66 -9.58
CA ALA A 62 3.88 -12.05 -9.74
C ALA A 62 3.23 -12.39 -8.38
N ILE A 63 3.92 -13.14 -7.52
CA ILE A 63 3.46 -13.45 -6.15
C ILE A 63 3.28 -12.17 -5.33
N MET A 64 4.23 -11.24 -5.40
CA MET A 64 4.12 -9.95 -4.71
C MET A 64 2.95 -9.11 -5.23
N GLY A 65 2.71 -9.11 -6.55
CA GLY A 65 1.55 -8.45 -7.16
C GLY A 65 0.22 -9.04 -6.71
N ILE A 66 0.10 -10.37 -6.69
CA ILE A 66 -1.08 -11.10 -6.18
C ILE A 66 -1.30 -10.74 -4.71
N PHE A 67 -0.27 -10.87 -3.88
CA PHE A 67 -0.33 -10.58 -2.45
C PHE A 67 -0.82 -9.16 -2.18
N ALA A 68 -0.19 -8.17 -2.81
CA ALA A 68 -0.51 -6.78 -2.61
C ALA A 68 -1.91 -6.42 -3.15
N SER A 69 -2.33 -6.97 -4.29
CA SER A 69 -3.70 -6.80 -4.81
C SER A 69 -4.74 -7.36 -3.86
N CYS A 70 -4.50 -8.57 -3.35
CA CYS A 70 -5.40 -9.22 -2.40
C CYS A 70 -5.54 -8.44 -1.09
N LEU A 71 -4.47 -7.76 -0.61
CA LEU A 71 -4.54 -6.89 0.58
C LEU A 71 -5.56 -5.75 0.42
N TYR A 72 -5.61 -5.12 -0.77
CA TYR A 72 -6.58 -4.06 -1.04
C TYR A 72 -7.99 -4.61 -1.29
N LEU A 73 -8.12 -5.74 -2.02
CA LEU A 73 -9.41 -6.37 -2.26
C LEU A 73 -10.04 -6.91 -0.97
N ALA A 74 -9.24 -7.47 -0.06
CA ALA A 74 -9.70 -7.99 1.23
C ALA A 74 -10.26 -6.89 2.15
N ALA A 75 -9.88 -5.63 1.95
CA ALA A 75 -10.42 -4.50 2.69
C ALA A 75 -11.94 -4.31 2.47
N LEU A 76 -12.47 -4.70 1.31
CA LEU A 76 -13.89 -4.58 0.99
C LEU A 76 -14.75 -5.56 1.83
N PRO A 77 -14.54 -6.89 1.76
CA PRO A 77 -15.27 -7.83 2.60
C PRO A 77 -14.94 -7.65 4.09
N GLY A 78 -13.69 -7.26 4.45
CA GLY A 78 -13.29 -7.01 5.82
C GLY A 78 -14.06 -5.84 6.45
N GLY A 79 -14.19 -4.71 5.75
CA GLY A 79 -15.01 -3.56 6.18
C GLY A 79 -16.48 -3.94 6.29
N TRP A 80 -17.04 -4.64 5.30
CA TRP A 80 -18.42 -5.12 5.35
C TRP A 80 -18.68 -6.03 6.56
N LEU A 81 -17.73 -6.91 6.87
CA LEU A 81 -17.81 -7.82 8.01
C LEU A 81 -17.75 -7.07 9.34
N ALA A 82 -16.90 -6.04 9.44
CA ALA A 82 -16.84 -5.17 10.59
C ALA A 82 -18.15 -4.43 10.84
N ASP A 83 -18.75 -3.86 9.78
CA ASP A 83 -19.97 -3.08 9.89
C ASP A 83 -21.22 -3.94 10.20
N ASN A 84 -21.27 -5.17 9.68
CA ASN A 84 -22.48 -5.99 9.72
C ASN A 84 -22.47 -7.11 10.78
N TYR A 85 -21.28 -7.47 11.31
CA TYR A 85 -21.19 -8.61 12.21
C TYR A 85 -20.28 -8.39 13.42
N LEU A 86 -19.02 -7.91 13.24
CA LEU A 86 -18.03 -7.87 14.30
C LEU A 86 -18.08 -6.60 15.16
N GLY A 87 -18.37 -5.45 14.55
CA GLY A 87 -18.02 -4.14 15.09
C GLY A 87 -16.54 -3.81 14.88
N GLN A 88 -16.22 -2.51 14.90
CA GLN A 88 -14.88 -2.01 14.54
C GLN A 88 -13.78 -2.54 15.48
N LYS A 89 -14.02 -2.48 16.79
CA LYS A 89 -13.07 -2.87 17.84
C LYS A 89 -12.68 -4.35 17.75
N ARG A 90 -13.70 -5.24 17.58
CA ARG A 90 -13.44 -6.68 17.43
C ARG A 90 -12.78 -7.00 16.11
N ALA A 91 -13.16 -6.30 15.03
CA ALA A 91 -12.54 -6.49 13.73
C ALA A 91 -11.04 -6.14 13.75
N ILE A 92 -10.64 -5.04 14.42
CA ILE A 92 -9.23 -4.69 14.61
C ILE A 92 -8.49 -5.77 15.41
N LEU A 93 -9.05 -6.22 16.54
CA LEU A 93 -8.39 -7.22 17.38
C LEU A 93 -8.22 -8.56 16.64
N LEU A 94 -9.28 -9.05 16.00
CA LEU A 94 -9.23 -10.29 15.21
C LEU A 94 -8.28 -10.15 14.03
N GLY A 95 -8.32 -9.00 13.34
CA GLY A 95 -7.39 -8.70 12.26
C GLY A 95 -5.94 -8.72 12.73
N ALA A 96 -5.64 -8.06 13.85
CA ALA A 96 -4.32 -8.03 14.44
C ALA A 96 -3.81 -9.42 14.85
N LEU A 97 -4.66 -10.23 15.48
CA LEU A 97 -4.32 -11.62 15.83
C LEU A 97 -4.09 -12.48 14.60
N THR A 98 -4.89 -12.30 13.56
CA THR A 98 -4.74 -13.02 12.27
C THR A 98 -3.44 -12.64 11.58
N ILE A 99 -3.06 -11.36 11.57
CA ILE A 99 -1.76 -10.90 11.05
C ILE A 99 -0.62 -11.51 11.87
N ALA A 100 -0.70 -11.48 13.20
CA ALA A 100 0.31 -12.07 14.09
C ALA A 100 0.49 -13.57 13.81
N PHE A 101 -0.60 -14.30 13.60
CA PHE A 101 -0.56 -15.70 13.20
C PHE A 101 0.08 -15.88 11.81
N GLY A 102 -0.20 -14.99 10.86
CA GLY A 102 0.47 -14.95 9.55
C GLY A 102 1.98 -14.81 9.67
N HIS A 103 2.47 -13.93 10.55
CA HIS A 103 3.90 -13.78 10.83
C HIS A 103 4.51 -15.04 11.46
N LEU A 104 3.77 -15.70 12.35
CA LEU A 104 4.20 -16.98 12.92
C LEU A 104 4.36 -18.04 11.81
N CYS A 105 3.42 -18.14 10.88
CA CYS A 105 3.54 -19.02 9.72
C CYS A 105 4.77 -18.66 8.86
N ILE A 106 5.05 -17.38 8.63
CA ILE A 106 6.27 -16.94 7.90
C ILE A 106 7.53 -17.34 8.68
N ALA A 107 7.55 -17.22 10.00
CA ALA A 107 8.68 -17.70 10.81
C ALA A 107 8.88 -19.22 10.68
N PHE A 108 7.81 -20.00 10.60
CA PHE A 108 7.86 -21.44 10.35
C PHE A 108 8.35 -21.81 8.93
N SER A 109 8.54 -20.86 8.03
CA SER A 109 9.19 -21.12 6.74
C SER A 109 10.62 -21.63 6.87
N TYR A 110 11.24 -21.47 8.05
CA TYR A 110 12.51 -22.10 8.38
C TYR A 110 12.47 -23.63 8.20
N PHE A 111 11.37 -24.26 8.55
CA PHE A 111 11.19 -25.71 8.43
C PHE A 111 10.59 -26.12 7.08
N ASN A 112 9.76 -25.27 6.50
CA ASN A 112 9.09 -25.53 5.23
C ASN A 112 8.77 -24.20 4.51
N ASN A 113 9.47 -23.94 3.41
CA ASN A 113 9.31 -22.71 2.60
C ASN A 113 7.86 -22.43 2.16
N LYS A 114 7.01 -23.47 2.02
CA LYS A 114 5.59 -23.28 1.67
C LYS A 114 4.80 -22.52 2.74
N MET A 115 5.26 -22.53 3.99
CA MET A 115 4.61 -21.82 5.09
C MET A 115 4.59 -20.29 4.90
N ILE A 116 5.49 -19.76 4.06
CA ILE A 116 5.48 -18.33 3.70
C ILE A 116 4.18 -17.93 2.98
N PHE A 117 3.70 -18.77 2.07
CA PHE A 117 2.46 -18.53 1.34
C PHE A 117 1.24 -18.62 2.26
N VAL A 118 1.25 -19.54 3.21
CA VAL A 118 0.20 -19.63 4.25
C VAL A 118 0.18 -18.35 5.08
N GLY A 119 1.35 -17.87 5.51
CA GLY A 119 1.48 -16.63 6.23
C GLY A 119 0.96 -15.44 5.43
N MET A 120 1.30 -15.34 4.14
CA MET A 120 0.80 -14.28 3.24
C MET A 120 -0.74 -14.28 3.16
N VAL A 121 -1.39 -15.45 3.13
CA VAL A 121 -2.86 -15.54 3.13
C VAL A 121 -3.44 -14.98 4.44
N PHE A 122 -2.88 -15.35 5.60
CA PHE A 122 -3.34 -14.81 6.88
C PHE A 122 -3.07 -13.31 7.01
N LEU A 123 -1.97 -12.80 6.45
CA LEU A 123 -1.69 -11.36 6.37
C LEU A 123 -2.77 -10.63 5.56
N VAL A 124 -3.18 -11.19 4.41
CA VAL A 124 -4.25 -10.62 3.57
C VAL A 124 -5.57 -10.51 4.34
N ILE A 125 -5.99 -11.61 4.99
CA ILE A 125 -7.26 -11.65 5.73
C ILE A 125 -7.23 -10.68 6.90
N GLY A 126 -6.15 -10.73 7.70
CA GLY A 126 -6.01 -9.89 8.87
C GLY A 126 -5.94 -8.40 8.54
N THR A 127 -5.18 -8.03 7.49
CA THR A 127 -5.11 -6.64 7.01
C THR A 127 -6.45 -6.16 6.48
N GLY A 128 -7.22 -7.00 5.79
CA GLY A 128 -8.57 -6.68 5.34
C GLY A 128 -9.50 -6.29 6.50
N LEU A 129 -9.42 -6.98 7.62
CA LEU A 129 -10.19 -6.65 8.83
C LEU A 129 -9.65 -5.43 9.58
N PHE A 130 -8.34 -5.26 9.64
CA PHE A 130 -7.69 -4.23 10.44
C PHE A 130 -7.73 -2.85 9.77
N LYS A 131 -7.27 -2.77 8.51
CA LYS A 131 -6.94 -1.51 7.82
C LYS A 131 -8.11 -0.54 7.69
N THR A 132 -9.30 -1.03 7.35
CA THR A 132 -10.50 -0.21 7.21
C THR A 132 -11.00 0.30 8.56
N CYS A 133 -10.91 -0.52 9.59
CA CYS A 133 -11.48 -0.23 10.91
C CYS A 133 -10.64 0.77 11.71
N ALA A 134 -9.30 0.74 11.59
CA ALA A 134 -8.42 1.64 12.33
C ALA A 134 -8.69 3.13 12.01
N SER A 135 -8.78 3.48 10.73
CA SER A 135 -9.10 4.85 10.30
C SER A 135 -10.51 5.29 10.71
N VAL A 136 -11.48 4.37 10.66
CA VAL A 136 -12.87 4.65 11.10
C VAL A 136 -12.88 4.96 12.61
N MET A 137 -12.15 4.17 13.41
CA MET A 137 -12.07 4.42 14.86
C MET A 137 -11.45 5.76 15.20
N VAL A 138 -10.39 6.19 14.52
CA VAL A 138 -9.83 7.54 14.68
C VAL A 138 -10.89 8.60 14.37
N GLY A 139 -11.65 8.43 13.29
CA GLY A 139 -12.74 9.34 12.93
C GLY A 139 -13.83 9.46 13.99
N MET A 140 -14.12 8.37 14.70
CA MET A 140 -15.16 8.31 15.75
C MET A 140 -14.75 9.02 17.05
N LEU A 141 -13.45 9.29 17.28
CA LEU A 141 -12.98 10.08 18.42
C LEU A 141 -13.39 11.55 18.35
N TYR A 142 -13.83 12.01 17.19
CA TYR A 142 -14.15 13.42 16.94
C TYR A 142 -15.59 13.59 16.49
N LYS A 143 -16.24 14.66 16.97
CA LYS A 143 -17.54 15.09 16.45
C LYS A 143 -17.37 15.56 15.00
N LYS A 144 -18.45 15.49 14.21
CA LYS A 144 -18.42 15.82 12.77
C LYS A 144 -17.86 17.21 12.44
N ASN A 145 -17.99 18.18 13.35
CA ASN A 145 -17.53 19.57 13.21
C ASN A 145 -16.39 19.93 14.18
N ASP A 146 -15.66 18.93 14.71
CA ASP A 146 -14.52 19.19 15.61
C ASP A 146 -13.31 19.61 14.77
N ALA A 147 -12.84 20.86 14.98
CA ALA A 147 -11.69 21.43 14.26
C ALA A 147 -10.38 20.63 14.48
N ARG A 148 -10.31 19.83 15.57
CA ARG A 148 -9.14 19.00 15.90
C ARG A 148 -9.07 17.71 15.07
N ARG A 149 -10.15 17.35 14.37
CA ARG A 149 -10.24 16.09 13.64
C ARG A 149 -9.11 15.94 12.62
N ASP A 150 -8.88 16.97 11.82
CA ASP A 150 -7.86 16.91 10.75
C ASP A 150 -6.44 16.81 11.32
N SER A 151 -6.14 17.54 12.40
CA SER A 151 -4.85 17.43 13.10
C SER A 151 -4.67 16.07 13.79
N GLY A 152 -5.75 15.48 14.32
CA GLY A 152 -5.72 14.12 14.87
C GLY A 152 -5.39 13.06 13.79
N PHE A 153 -6.00 13.17 12.62
CA PHE A 153 -5.64 12.31 11.48
C PHE A 153 -4.19 12.55 11.02
N THR A 154 -3.69 13.79 11.08
CA THR A 154 -2.30 14.08 10.74
C THR A 154 -1.33 13.39 11.72
N LEU A 155 -1.58 13.45 13.03
CA LEU A 155 -0.77 12.74 14.02
C LEU A 155 -0.80 11.22 13.80
N PHE A 156 -1.96 10.66 13.54
CA PHE A 156 -2.12 9.25 13.21
C PHE A 156 -1.31 8.86 11.96
N TYR A 157 -1.36 9.68 10.90
CA TYR A 157 -0.61 9.47 9.67
C TYR A 157 0.91 9.61 9.86
N MET A 158 1.37 10.51 10.73
CA MET A 158 2.78 10.62 11.09
C MET A 158 3.29 9.35 11.79
N CYS A 159 2.54 8.81 12.76
CA CYS A 159 2.89 7.53 13.40
C CYS A 159 2.95 6.37 12.41
N PHE A 160 2.00 6.30 11.48
CA PHE A 160 1.99 5.36 10.37
C PHE A 160 3.32 5.40 9.58
N ASN A 161 3.74 6.59 9.13
CA ASN A 161 4.95 6.74 8.33
C ASN A 161 6.24 6.53 9.14
N PHE A 162 6.22 6.83 10.44
CA PHE A 162 7.33 6.51 11.32
C PHE A 162 7.55 4.99 11.44
N GLY A 163 6.47 4.21 11.55
CA GLY A 163 6.54 2.76 11.48
C GLY A 163 7.14 2.27 10.15
N ALA A 164 6.69 2.84 9.02
CA ALA A 164 7.20 2.51 7.69
C ALA A 164 8.67 2.89 7.49
N PHE A 165 9.14 3.97 8.12
CA PHE A 165 10.54 4.40 8.08
C PHE A 165 11.46 3.47 8.88
N VAL A 166 11.09 3.15 10.13
CA VAL A 166 11.96 2.38 11.05
C VAL A 166 11.98 0.90 10.72
N ALA A 167 10.89 0.36 10.19
CA ALA A 167 10.75 -1.08 9.96
C ALA A 167 11.82 -1.67 9.04
N PRO A 168 12.08 -1.15 7.81
CA PRO A 168 13.10 -1.71 6.96
C PRO A 168 14.51 -1.59 7.56
N LEU A 169 14.77 -0.55 8.38
CA LEU A 169 16.06 -0.38 9.05
C LEU A 169 16.33 -1.52 10.03
N ILE A 170 15.39 -1.82 10.91
CA ILE A 170 15.53 -2.87 11.92
C ILE A 170 15.46 -4.26 11.28
N CYS A 171 14.45 -4.51 10.45
CA CYS A 171 14.27 -5.81 9.81
C CYS A 171 15.42 -6.13 8.85
N GLY A 172 15.96 -5.13 8.13
CA GLY A 172 17.09 -5.29 7.24
C GLY A 172 18.40 -5.56 7.98
N PHE A 173 18.65 -4.82 9.05
CA PHE A 173 19.81 -5.08 9.90
C PHE A 173 19.78 -6.52 10.44
N LEU A 174 18.67 -6.94 11.02
CA LEU A 174 18.54 -8.30 11.56
C LEU A 174 18.62 -9.38 10.48
N GLN A 175 18.08 -9.12 9.30
CA GLN A 175 18.20 -10.04 8.16
C GLN A 175 19.66 -10.18 7.70
N LYS A 176 20.41 -9.09 7.63
CA LYS A 176 21.81 -9.12 7.18
C LYS A 176 22.72 -9.81 8.19
N GLU A 177 22.60 -9.49 9.49
CA GLU A 177 23.50 -9.99 10.53
C GLU A 177 23.15 -11.39 11.01
N TYR A 178 21.84 -11.74 11.03
CA TYR A 178 21.35 -12.99 11.64
C TYR A 178 20.55 -13.89 10.68
N GLY A 179 20.28 -13.41 9.45
CA GLY A 179 19.54 -14.16 8.43
C GLY A 179 18.05 -13.81 8.32
N TRP A 180 17.41 -14.37 7.30
CA TRP A 180 16.04 -14.03 6.87
C TRP A 180 15.00 -14.13 7.98
N HIS A 181 15.06 -15.20 8.79
CA HIS A 181 14.05 -15.47 9.81
C HIS A 181 14.09 -14.47 10.97
N PHE A 182 15.25 -13.88 11.26
CA PHE A 182 15.35 -12.80 12.23
C PHE A 182 14.73 -11.50 11.69
N GLY A 183 14.93 -11.20 10.41
CA GLY A 183 14.25 -10.07 9.76
C GLY A 183 12.74 -10.23 9.77
N PHE A 184 12.21 -11.40 9.41
CA PHE A 184 10.79 -11.71 9.49
C PHE A 184 10.27 -11.73 10.94
N GLY A 185 11.05 -12.27 11.87
CA GLY A 185 10.72 -12.31 13.29
C GLY A 185 10.52 -10.92 13.90
N ALA A 186 11.35 -9.95 13.51
CA ALA A 186 11.18 -8.56 13.96
C ALA A 186 9.82 -7.98 13.54
N GLY A 187 9.40 -8.24 12.29
CA GLY A 187 8.05 -7.87 11.83
C GLY A 187 6.95 -8.54 12.68
N GLY A 188 7.13 -9.81 13.00
CA GLY A 188 6.21 -10.58 13.87
C GLY A 188 6.13 -10.00 15.29
N ILE A 189 7.27 -9.65 15.88
CA ILE A 189 7.33 -8.99 17.20
C ILE A 189 6.61 -7.65 17.16
N GLY A 190 6.83 -6.85 16.10
CA GLY A 190 6.09 -5.60 15.90
C GLY A 190 4.58 -5.82 15.93
N MET A 191 4.08 -6.84 15.25
CA MET A 191 2.64 -7.15 15.25
C MET A 191 2.14 -7.62 16.62
N LEU A 192 2.91 -8.41 17.36
CA LEU A 192 2.57 -8.78 18.73
C LEU A 192 2.49 -7.56 19.65
N LEU A 193 3.41 -6.59 19.51
CA LEU A 193 3.33 -5.31 20.23
C LEU A 193 2.06 -4.53 19.87
N ALA A 194 1.66 -4.51 18.58
CA ALA A 194 0.39 -3.91 18.18
C ALA A 194 -0.81 -4.56 18.89
N VAL A 195 -0.86 -5.91 18.95
CA VAL A 195 -1.90 -6.67 19.65
C VAL A 195 -1.92 -6.33 21.15
N ILE A 196 -0.75 -6.33 21.79
CA ILE A 196 -0.61 -6.04 23.23
C ILE A 196 -1.08 -4.61 23.54
N ILE A 197 -0.63 -3.62 22.75
CA ILE A 197 -1.04 -2.22 22.92
C ILE A 197 -2.54 -2.08 22.71
N PHE A 198 -3.08 -2.69 21.66
CA PHE A 198 -4.51 -2.62 21.38
C PHE A 198 -5.33 -3.22 22.52
N TYR A 199 -4.98 -4.41 23.00
CA TYR A 199 -5.73 -5.11 24.02
C TYR A 199 -5.58 -4.46 25.40
N LEU A 200 -4.33 -4.15 25.84
CA LEU A 200 -4.05 -3.68 27.19
C LEU A 200 -4.22 -2.16 27.35
N LYS A 201 -4.13 -1.38 26.29
CA LYS A 201 -4.18 0.07 26.36
C LYS A 201 -5.31 0.68 25.54
N THR A 202 -5.41 0.36 24.25
CA THR A 202 -6.41 0.97 23.39
C THR A 202 -7.85 0.62 23.81
N MET A 203 -8.11 -0.65 24.11
CA MET A 203 -9.45 -1.07 24.54
C MET A 203 -9.90 -0.41 25.87
N PRO A 204 -9.07 -0.34 26.91
CA PRO A 204 -9.39 0.42 28.12
C PRO A 204 -9.54 1.93 27.88
N ASP A 205 -8.62 2.55 27.11
CA ASP A 205 -8.69 3.99 26.80
C ASP A 205 -9.99 4.34 26.06
N LEU A 206 -10.45 3.49 25.13
CA LEU A 206 -11.72 3.65 24.44
C LEU A 206 -12.92 3.54 25.39
N LYS A 207 -12.87 2.59 26.33
CA LYS A 207 -13.93 2.42 27.32
C LYS A 207 -14.01 3.65 28.24
N GLU A 208 -12.87 4.13 28.75
CA GLU A 208 -12.79 5.34 29.57
C GLU A 208 -13.29 6.57 28.80
N PHE A 209 -12.96 6.68 27.51
CA PHE A 209 -13.42 7.76 26.64
C PHE A 209 -14.95 7.75 26.48
N ASP A 210 -15.55 6.57 26.24
CA ASP A 210 -17.00 6.42 26.11
C ASP A 210 -17.73 6.82 27.39
N GLU A 211 -17.21 6.42 28.57
CA GLU A 211 -17.78 6.78 29.86
C GLU A 211 -17.74 8.29 30.11
N LYS A 212 -16.64 8.97 29.71
CA LYS A 212 -16.45 10.41 29.90
C LYS A 212 -17.25 11.28 28.95
N VAL A 213 -17.32 10.89 27.69
CA VAL A 213 -17.91 11.72 26.62
C VAL A 213 -19.41 11.41 26.44
N GLY A 214 -19.90 10.29 26.99
CA GLY A 214 -21.30 9.87 26.90
C GLY A 214 -21.71 9.55 25.45
N ILE A 215 -20.77 9.17 24.62
CA ILE A 215 -21.02 8.65 23.28
C ILE A 215 -21.45 7.20 23.47
N ASP A 216 -22.66 6.88 23.06
CA ASP A 216 -23.13 5.49 23.02
C ASP A 216 -22.22 4.73 22.04
N SER A 217 -21.25 3.97 22.59
CA SER A 217 -20.15 3.42 21.80
C SER A 217 -20.68 2.36 20.86
N THR A 218 -20.72 2.70 19.59
CA THR A 218 -20.97 1.73 18.51
C THR A 218 -19.75 0.86 18.20
N TRP A 219 -18.64 1.05 18.93
CA TRP A 219 -17.37 0.33 18.71
C TRP A 219 -17.48 -1.20 18.76
N ASP A 220 -18.34 -1.70 19.63
CA ASP A 220 -18.54 -3.14 19.87
C ASP A 220 -19.82 -3.68 19.23
N ARG A 221 -20.63 -2.82 18.63
CA ARG A 221 -21.92 -3.22 18.07
C ARG A 221 -21.89 -3.07 16.56
N PRO A 222 -22.11 -4.15 15.82
CA PRO A 222 -22.32 -4.03 14.38
C PRO A 222 -23.58 -3.22 14.09
N SER A 223 -23.56 -2.41 13.03
CA SER A 223 -24.69 -1.57 12.61
C SER A 223 -25.95 -2.39 12.32
N LYS A 224 -25.78 -3.64 11.87
CA LYS A 224 -26.85 -4.64 11.67
C LYS A 224 -26.29 -6.03 11.96
N LYS A 225 -26.94 -6.81 12.84
CA LYS A 225 -26.61 -8.24 13.00
C LYS A 225 -27.18 -9.00 11.80
N SER A 226 -26.34 -9.38 10.87
CA SER A 226 -26.73 -10.24 9.75
C SER A 226 -26.49 -11.71 10.10
N LYS A 227 -27.56 -12.52 10.14
CA LYS A 227 -27.43 -13.98 10.29
C LYS A 227 -26.63 -14.60 9.15
N ASN A 228 -26.74 -14.05 7.95
CA ASN A 228 -26.02 -14.53 6.77
C ASN A 228 -24.50 -14.30 6.87
N ALA A 229 -24.05 -13.29 7.61
CA ALA A 229 -22.61 -13.03 7.81
C ALA A 229 -21.91 -14.20 8.49
N PHE A 230 -22.56 -14.85 9.45
CA PHE A 230 -22.01 -16.04 10.14
C PHE A 230 -21.78 -17.19 9.16
N TYR A 231 -22.76 -17.50 8.32
CA TYR A 231 -22.61 -18.54 7.31
C TYR A 231 -21.55 -18.20 6.27
N ILE A 232 -21.47 -16.94 5.85
CA ILE A 232 -20.44 -16.48 4.91
C ILE A 232 -19.04 -16.71 5.51
N ILE A 233 -18.82 -16.37 6.79
CA ILE A 233 -17.54 -16.58 7.48
C ILE A 233 -17.16 -18.05 7.49
N ILE A 234 -18.10 -18.94 7.89
CA ILE A 234 -17.83 -20.38 7.97
C ILE A 234 -17.50 -20.95 6.60
N VAL A 235 -18.34 -20.67 5.59
CA VAL A 235 -18.13 -21.18 4.23
C VAL A 235 -16.81 -20.65 3.65
N SER A 236 -16.54 -19.34 3.80
CA SER A 236 -15.27 -18.76 3.34
C SER A 236 -14.07 -19.39 4.06
N GLY A 237 -14.18 -19.64 5.36
CA GLY A 237 -13.13 -20.31 6.14
C GLY A 237 -12.88 -21.75 5.66
N ILE A 238 -13.92 -22.53 5.40
CA ILE A 238 -13.81 -23.91 4.89
C ILE A 238 -13.17 -23.91 3.49
N VAL A 239 -13.61 -23.04 2.59
CA VAL A 239 -13.06 -22.90 1.23
C VAL A 239 -11.57 -22.53 1.29
N LEU A 240 -11.21 -21.59 2.17
CA LEU A 240 -9.82 -21.15 2.35
C LEU A 240 -8.94 -22.30 2.88
N LEU A 241 -9.37 -23.00 3.93
CA LEU A 241 -8.62 -24.13 4.50
C LEU A 241 -8.48 -25.26 3.47
N GLY A 242 -9.53 -25.53 2.70
CA GLY A 242 -9.49 -26.48 1.59
C GLY A 242 -8.48 -26.09 0.51
N ALA A 243 -8.47 -24.81 0.10
CA ALA A 243 -7.52 -24.29 -0.87
C ALA A 243 -6.08 -24.38 -0.37
N ILE A 244 -5.82 -23.99 0.89
CA ILE A 244 -4.49 -24.12 1.53
C ILE A 244 -4.05 -25.59 1.52
N PHE A 245 -4.92 -26.53 1.92
CA PHE A 245 -4.61 -27.96 1.93
C PHE A 245 -4.26 -28.48 0.53
N LEU A 246 -5.03 -28.12 -0.49
CA LEU A 246 -4.79 -28.55 -1.87
C LEU A 246 -3.46 -28.01 -2.43
N ILE A 247 -3.12 -26.74 -2.10
CA ILE A 247 -1.88 -26.10 -2.55
C ILE A 247 -0.67 -26.71 -1.82
N LEU A 248 -0.72 -26.82 -0.49
CA LEU A 248 0.38 -27.39 0.30
C LEU A 248 0.59 -28.87 -0.02
N GLY A 249 -0.49 -29.62 -0.24
CA GLY A 249 -0.45 -31.01 -0.65
C GLY A 249 0.11 -31.24 -2.06
N GLY A 250 0.29 -30.17 -2.85
CA GLY A 250 0.80 -30.25 -4.22
C GLY A 250 -0.23 -30.79 -5.24
N PHE A 251 -1.52 -30.91 -4.85
CA PHE A 251 -2.60 -31.32 -5.74
C PHE A 251 -2.91 -30.28 -6.81
N ILE A 252 -2.66 -29.01 -6.53
CA ILE A 252 -2.82 -27.90 -7.46
C ILE A 252 -1.45 -27.25 -7.66
N LYS A 253 -0.95 -27.30 -8.90
CA LYS A 253 0.21 -26.50 -9.32
C LYS A 253 -0.28 -25.14 -9.75
N LEU A 254 0.12 -24.10 -9.03
CA LEU A 254 -0.23 -22.74 -9.33
C LEU A 254 0.91 -22.06 -10.09
N ASP A 255 0.59 -21.52 -11.25
CA ASP A 255 1.48 -20.60 -11.96
C ASP A 255 1.15 -19.17 -11.54
N ALA A 256 2.07 -18.54 -10.81
CA ALA A 256 1.88 -17.20 -10.25
C ALA A 256 1.69 -16.15 -11.35
N GLN A 257 2.35 -16.28 -12.51
CA GLN A 257 2.22 -15.34 -13.62
C GLN A 257 0.82 -15.43 -14.25
N VAL A 258 0.32 -16.65 -14.45
CA VAL A 258 -1.03 -16.88 -14.97
C VAL A 258 -2.09 -16.36 -14.00
N ILE A 259 -1.93 -16.62 -12.70
CA ILE A 259 -2.85 -16.13 -11.67
C ILE A 259 -2.84 -14.60 -11.63
N ASN A 260 -1.68 -13.97 -11.62
CA ASN A 260 -1.56 -12.51 -11.59
C ASN A 260 -2.22 -11.87 -12.82
N LYS A 261 -1.98 -12.43 -14.01
CA LYS A 261 -2.64 -12.01 -15.26
C LYS A 261 -4.17 -12.15 -15.15
N ASN A 262 -4.65 -13.27 -14.62
CA ASN A 262 -6.10 -13.50 -14.45
C ASN A 262 -6.71 -12.53 -13.43
N ILE A 263 -6.01 -12.17 -12.36
CA ILE A 263 -6.45 -11.14 -11.41
C ILE A 263 -6.60 -9.79 -12.12
N ILE A 264 -5.60 -9.38 -12.92
CA ILE A 264 -5.67 -8.14 -13.71
C ILE A 264 -6.90 -8.14 -14.61
N LEU A 265 -7.08 -9.21 -15.39
CA LEU A 265 -8.22 -9.34 -16.30
C LEU A 265 -9.56 -9.36 -15.58
N THR A 266 -9.65 -10.05 -14.43
CA THR A 266 -10.86 -10.10 -13.62
C THR A 266 -11.22 -8.74 -13.05
N ILE A 267 -10.24 -8.00 -12.50
CA ILE A 267 -10.49 -6.64 -11.97
C ILE A 267 -10.94 -5.72 -13.10
N LEU A 268 -10.28 -5.74 -14.25
CA LEU A 268 -10.65 -4.93 -15.42
C LEU A 268 -12.05 -5.29 -15.94
N ALA A 269 -12.36 -6.57 -16.04
CA ALA A 269 -13.69 -7.03 -16.48
C ALA A 269 -14.79 -6.61 -15.49
N CYS A 270 -14.59 -6.85 -14.19
CA CYS A 270 -15.55 -6.47 -13.16
C CYS A 270 -15.76 -4.95 -13.10
N ALA A 271 -14.68 -4.17 -13.14
CA ALA A 271 -14.77 -2.70 -13.16
C ALA A 271 -15.44 -2.21 -14.46
N GLY A 272 -15.07 -2.79 -15.61
CA GLY A 272 -15.69 -2.46 -16.90
C GLY A 272 -17.19 -2.78 -16.95
N ILE A 273 -17.59 -3.97 -16.51
CA ILE A 273 -19.01 -4.37 -16.41
C ILE A 273 -19.75 -3.44 -15.44
N TYR A 274 -19.14 -3.11 -14.30
CA TYR A 274 -19.76 -2.22 -13.33
C TYR A 274 -19.96 -0.80 -13.89
N PHE A 275 -18.97 -0.21 -14.54
CA PHE A 275 -19.10 1.11 -15.16
C PHE A 275 -20.05 1.11 -16.36
N LEU A 276 -20.04 0.04 -17.16
CA LEU A 276 -21.00 -0.13 -18.25
C LEU A 276 -22.45 -0.23 -17.73
N TYR A 277 -22.66 -0.99 -16.66
CA TYR A 277 -23.95 -1.08 -15.97
C TYR A 277 -24.43 0.31 -15.51
N LEU A 278 -23.55 1.09 -14.85
CA LEU A 278 -23.89 2.44 -14.43
C LEU A 278 -24.26 3.34 -15.61
N PHE A 279 -23.54 3.22 -16.72
CA PHE A 279 -23.73 4.08 -17.89
C PHE A 279 -24.99 3.72 -18.68
N ALA A 280 -25.29 2.42 -18.86
CA ALA A 280 -26.33 1.93 -19.76
C ALA A 280 -27.65 1.63 -19.05
N PHE A 281 -27.61 1.12 -17.81
CA PHE A 281 -28.78 0.57 -17.12
C PHE A 281 -29.27 1.37 -15.91
N THR A 282 -28.60 2.50 -15.58
CA THR A 282 -29.07 3.38 -14.51
C THR A 282 -29.62 4.69 -15.06
N SER A 283 -30.55 5.32 -14.32
CA SER A 283 -31.20 6.57 -14.70
C SER A 283 -30.32 7.82 -14.43
N LEU A 284 -29.02 7.74 -14.73
CA LEU A 284 -28.09 8.87 -14.59
C LEU A 284 -28.42 9.98 -15.59
N LYS A 285 -28.45 11.22 -15.12
CA LYS A 285 -28.57 12.41 -15.97
C LYS A 285 -27.34 12.55 -16.87
N ILE A 286 -27.46 13.28 -17.97
CA ILE A 286 -26.35 13.49 -18.93
C ILE A 286 -25.12 14.06 -18.24
N GLU A 287 -25.30 14.98 -17.29
CA GLU A 287 -24.20 15.54 -16.50
C GLU A 287 -23.50 14.49 -15.62
N GLU A 288 -24.28 13.62 -14.99
CA GLU A 288 -23.73 12.53 -14.16
C GLU A 288 -23.01 11.48 -15.01
N LYS A 289 -23.48 11.19 -16.23
CA LYS A 289 -22.77 10.33 -17.19
C LYS A 289 -21.42 10.92 -17.61
N ARG A 290 -21.37 12.23 -17.83
CA ARG A 290 -20.12 12.93 -18.12
C ARG A 290 -19.14 12.87 -16.93
N ASN A 291 -19.66 13.06 -15.72
CA ASN A 291 -18.89 12.94 -14.48
C ASN A 291 -18.35 11.50 -14.30
N LEU A 292 -19.14 10.50 -14.66
CA LEU A 292 -18.73 9.09 -14.61
C LEU A 292 -17.56 8.82 -15.57
N ILE A 293 -17.55 9.38 -16.78
CA ILE A 293 -16.41 9.23 -17.72
C ILE A 293 -15.13 9.81 -17.09
N ILE A 294 -15.22 11.00 -16.48
CA ILE A 294 -14.06 11.61 -15.81
C ILE A 294 -13.61 10.76 -14.61
N PHE A 295 -14.57 10.22 -13.86
CA PHE A 295 -14.27 9.30 -12.76
C PHE A 295 -13.50 8.07 -13.23
N ILE A 296 -13.88 7.47 -14.37
CA ILE A 296 -13.18 6.34 -14.97
C ILE A 296 -11.73 6.72 -15.36
N VAL A 297 -11.54 7.91 -15.94
CA VAL A 297 -10.19 8.39 -16.28
C VAL A 297 -9.32 8.53 -15.02
N LEU A 298 -9.86 9.09 -13.93
CA LEU A 298 -9.14 9.22 -12.66
C LEU A 298 -8.87 7.85 -12.00
N PHE A 299 -9.81 6.92 -12.11
CA PHE A 299 -9.64 5.54 -11.64
C PHE A 299 -8.46 4.85 -12.35
N LEU A 300 -8.41 4.95 -13.68
CA LEU A 300 -7.32 4.37 -14.47
C LEU A 300 -5.99 5.07 -14.20
N ALA A 301 -5.99 6.40 -14.06
CA ALA A 301 -4.80 7.18 -13.72
C ALA A 301 -4.26 6.82 -12.32
N ALA A 302 -5.13 6.57 -11.34
CA ALA A 302 -4.75 6.06 -10.04
C ALA A 302 -4.15 4.65 -10.12
N ALA A 303 -4.76 3.75 -10.89
CA ALA A 303 -4.23 2.40 -11.11
C ALA A 303 -2.84 2.44 -11.77
N LEU A 304 -2.63 3.33 -12.75
CA LEU A 304 -1.32 3.53 -13.38
C LEU A 304 -0.29 4.07 -12.39
N PHE A 305 -0.65 5.05 -11.54
CA PHE A 305 0.25 5.54 -10.51
C PHE A 305 0.69 4.42 -9.57
N TRP A 306 -0.26 3.65 -9.03
CA TRP A 306 0.05 2.54 -8.13
C TRP A 306 0.82 1.43 -8.82
N SER A 307 0.64 1.20 -10.13
CA SER A 307 1.39 0.17 -10.88
C SER A 307 2.89 0.46 -10.97
N VAL A 308 3.28 1.72 -10.92
CA VAL A 308 4.69 2.13 -10.91
C VAL A 308 5.20 2.35 -9.48
N TYR A 309 4.40 2.96 -8.61
CA TYR A 309 4.76 3.18 -7.21
C TYR A 309 5.13 1.88 -6.48
N GLU A 310 4.36 0.84 -6.70
CA GLU A 310 4.55 -0.46 -6.05
C GLU A 310 5.75 -1.26 -6.59
N GLN A 311 6.33 -0.85 -7.71
CA GLN A 311 7.57 -1.46 -8.22
C GLN A 311 8.79 -1.22 -7.33
N GLN A 312 8.70 -0.34 -6.35
CA GLN A 312 9.72 -0.20 -5.31
C GLN A 312 10.02 -1.53 -4.60
N TYR A 313 9.04 -2.43 -4.48
CA TYR A 313 9.20 -3.74 -3.83
C TYR A 313 9.65 -4.86 -4.78
N THR A 314 9.74 -4.59 -6.07
CA THR A 314 10.13 -5.57 -7.10
C THR A 314 11.30 -5.05 -7.94
N SER A 315 11.06 -4.33 -9.04
CA SER A 315 12.12 -3.90 -9.96
C SER A 315 13.15 -2.95 -9.32
N PHE A 316 12.73 -2.02 -8.44
CA PHE A 316 13.69 -1.16 -7.72
C PHE A 316 14.49 -1.96 -6.69
N ASN A 317 13.84 -2.90 -6.02
CA ASN A 317 14.50 -3.78 -5.06
C ASN A 317 15.51 -4.70 -5.76
N PHE A 318 15.17 -5.22 -6.96
CA PHE A 318 16.10 -5.95 -7.82
C PHE A 318 17.30 -5.08 -8.21
N PHE A 319 17.06 -3.86 -8.70
CA PHE A 319 18.12 -2.91 -9.07
C PHE A 319 19.01 -2.58 -7.88
N ALA A 320 18.42 -2.33 -6.71
CA ALA A 320 19.16 -2.05 -5.48
C ALA A 320 20.04 -3.22 -5.04
N GLU A 321 19.54 -4.45 -5.17
CA GLU A 321 20.28 -5.66 -4.77
C GLU A 321 21.41 -5.98 -5.73
N LYS A 322 21.20 -5.86 -7.04
CA LYS A 322 22.11 -6.38 -8.06
C LYS A 322 23.07 -5.35 -8.65
N LEU A 323 22.65 -4.09 -8.74
CA LEU A 323 23.37 -3.07 -9.53
C LEU A 323 23.83 -1.86 -8.72
N THR A 324 23.42 -1.71 -7.45
CA THR A 324 23.73 -0.51 -6.66
C THR A 324 24.84 -0.76 -5.67
N ASP A 325 25.81 0.16 -5.60
CA ASP A 325 26.80 0.17 -4.54
C ASP A 325 26.12 0.51 -3.21
N LYS A 326 26.14 -0.44 -2.29
CA LYS A 326 25.54 -0.35 -0.96
C LYS A 326 26.57 -0.04 0.13
N THR A 327 27.82 0.28 -0.24
CA THR A 327 28.91 0.51 0.70
C THR A 327 28.92 1.97 1.17
N ILE A 328 28.66 2.18 2.45
CA ILE A 328 28.73 3.48 3.12
C ILE A 328 29.70 3.36 4.29
N LEU A 329 30.77 4.16 4.30
CA LEU A 329 31.77 4.16 5.38
C LEU A 329 32.32 2.74 5.71
N ASN A 330 32.62 1.95 4.69
CA ASN A 330 33.07 0.56 4.78
C ASN A 330 32.04 -0.44 5.37
N TYR A 331 30.78 -0.02 5.51
CA TYR A 331 29.68 -0.90 5.89
C TYR A 331 28.72 -1.06 4.70
N GLU A 332 28.47 -2.28 4.29
CA GLU A 332 27.48 -2.58 3.27
C GLU A 332 26.08 -2.53 3.89
N ILE A 333 25.27 -1.55 3.51
CA ILE A 333 23.91 -1.41 4.02
C ILE A 333 22.99 -2.50 3.44
N PRO A 334 22.00 -3.00 4.22
CA PRO A 334 20.98 -3.90 3.71
C PRO A 334 20.17 -3.25 2.58
N THR A 335 19.89 -4.00 1.52
CA THR A 335 19.13 -3.51 0.36
C THR A 335 17.79 -2.89 0.73
N ILE A 336 17.08 -3.47 1.69
CA ILE A 336 15.77 -2.97 2.11
C ILE A 336 15.81 -1.62 2.83
N TRP A 337 16.99 -1.13 3.24
CA TRP A 337 17.12 0.21 3.83
C TRP A 337 16.68 1.31 2.86
N PHE A 338 16.79 1.10 1.55
CA PHE A 338 16.27 2.04 0.56
C PHE A 338 14.75 2.21 0.68
N GLN A 339 14.02 1.20 1.16
CA GLN A 339 12.57 1.31 1.37
C GLN A 339 12.19 2.28 2.50
N SER A 340 13.11 2.50 3.47
CA SER A 340 12.92 3.50 4.52
C SER A 340 12.84 4.92 3.99
N LEU A 341 13.44 5.20 2.82
CA LEU A 341 13.40 6.52 2.17
C LEU A 341 11.95 6.96 1.90
N GLY A 342 11.05 6.03 1.55
CA GLY A 342 9.64 6.33 1.35
C GLY A 342 9.02 6.97 2.59
N GLY A 343 9.09 6.29 3.75
CA GLY A 343 8.58 6.81 5.02
C GLY A 343 9.28 8.09 5.48
N LEU A 344 10.62 8.15 5.36
CA LEU A 344 11.40 9.33 5.70
C LEU A 344 10.98 10.55 4.90
N PHE A 345 10.90 10.43 3.59
CA PHE A 345 10.54 11.56 2.72
C PHE A 345 9.09 12.00 2.93
N VAL A 346 8.17 11.09 3.22
CA VAL A 346 6.80 11.49 3.60
C VAL A 346 6.83 12.32 4.88
N ILE A 347 7.54 11.90 5.93
CA ILE A 347 7.64 12.63 7.20
C ILE A 347 8.22 14.05 6.98
N LEU A 348 9.26 14.15 6.16
CA LEU A 348 9.95 15.43 5.89
C LEU A 348 9.11 16.35 5.00
N PHE A 349 8.54 15.82 3.91
CA PHE A 349 7.94 16.65 2.87
C PHE A 349 6.43 16.81 2.95
N ALA A 350 5.69 15.97 3.71
CA ALA A 350 4.24 16.14 3.84
C ALA A 350 3.86 17.48 4.53
N PRO A 351 4.51 17.91 5.64
CA PRO A 351 4.26 19.22 6.22
C PRO A 351 4.57 20.37 5.26
N PHE A 352 5.68 20.26 4.52
CA PHE A 352 6.09 21.26 3.54
C PHE A 352 5.11 21.36 2.37
N SER A 353 4.65 20.23 1.85
CA SER A 353 3.62 20.20 0.82
C SER A 353 2.31 20.82 1.29
N ALA A 354 1.86 20.48 2.50
CA ALA A 354 0.65 21.06 3.10
C ALA A 354 0.79 22.61 3.27
N PHE A 355 1.96 23.08 3.67
CA PHE A 355 2.27 24.49 3.80
C PHE A 355 2.19 25.23 2.44
N ILE A 356 2.80 24.67 1.38
CA ILE A 356 2.73 25.22 0.02
C ILE A 356 1.27 25.33 -0.44
N TRP A 357 0.47 24.26 -0.30
CA TRP A 357 -0.93 24.26 -0.71
C TRP A 357 -1.74 25.32 0.04
N THR A 358 -1.47 25.49 1.34
CA THR A 358 -2.14 26.50 2.18
C THR A 358 -1.79 27.92 1.73
N ILE A 359 -0.52 28.22 1.43
CA ILE A 359 -0.10 29.53 0.92
C ILE A 359 -0.73 29.82 -0.43
N CYS A 360 -0.73 28.84 -1.35
CA CYS A 360 -1.36 29.01 -2.66
C CYS A 360 -2.85 29.33 -2.52
N ALA A 361 -3.56 28.65 -1.62
CA ALA A 361 -4.98 28.89 -1.36
C ALA A 361 -5.22 30.29 -0.76
N LYS A 362 -4.42 30.71 0.25
CA LYS A 362 -4.52 32.05 0.86
C LYS A 362 -4.28 33.19 -0.12
N ASN A 363 -3.42 32.99 -1.12
CA ASN A 363 -3.09 33.96 -2.15
C ASN A 363 -4.04 33.93 -3.37
N ASN A 364 -5.21 33.28 -3.26
CA ASN A 364 -6.16 33.08 -4.38
C ASN A 364 -5.54 32.41 -5.63
N LYS A 365 -4.43 31.69 -5.46
CA LYS A 365 -3.73 30.89 -6.50
C LYS A 365 -3.89 29.40 -6.24
N GLU A 366 -5.09 28.98 -5.82
CA GLU A 366 -5.35 27.57 -5.52
C GLU A 366 -5.11 26.72 -6.77
N ILE A 367 -4.18 25.76 -6.64
CA ILE A 367 -3.87 24.80 -7.70
C ILE A 367 -5.00 23.79 -7.75
N SER A 368 -5.62 23.65 -8.92
CA SER A 368 -6.75 22.73 -9.09
C SER A 368 -6.33 21.28 -8.77
N SER A 369 -7.24 20.52 -8.19
CA SER A 369 -7.00 19.12 -7.78
C SER A 369 -6.53 18.24 -8.94
N ILE A 370 -6.98 18.52 -10.18
CA ILE A 370 -6.54 17.79 -11.37
C ILE A 370 -5.07 18.06 -11.72
N ILE A 371 -4.57 19.28 -11.48
CA ILE A 371 -3.15 19.60 -11.69
C ILE A 371 -2.31 18.88 -10.62
N LYS A 372 -2.76 18.88 -9.37
CA LYS A 372 -2.07 18.13 -8.29
C LYS A 372 -1.99 16.65 -8.63
N PHE A 373 -3.06 16.09 -9.16
CA PHE A 373 -3.09 14.69 -9.63
C PHE A 373 -2.10 14.45 -10.78
N ALA A 374 -2.08 15.35 -11.76
CA ALA A 374 -1.14 15.28 -12.89
C ALA A 374 0.33 15.45 -12.43
N LEU A 375 0.60 16.33 -11.44
CA LEU A 375 1.93 16.46 -10.83
C LEU A 375 2.36 15.17 -10.11
N GLY A 376 1.42 14.45 -9.51
CA GLY A 376 1.69 13.13 -8.92
C GLY A 376 2.20 12.13 -9.94
N LEU A 377 1.51 12.01 -11.08
CA LEU A 377 1.95 11.15 -12.19
C LEU A 377 3.27 11.62 -12.81
N LEU A 378 3.49 12.94 -12.91
CA LEU A 378 4.74 13.49 -13.42
C LEU A 378 5.91 13.17 -12.51
N GLY A 379 5.76 13.28 -11.18
CA GLY A 379 6.79 12.90 -10.21
C GLY A 379 7.19 11.44 -10.37
N ALA A 380 6.21 10.53 -10.51
CA ALA A 380 6.46 9.13 -10.79
C ALA A 380 7.14 8.91 -12.15
N ALA A 381 6.73 9.64 -13.21
CA ALA A 381 7.36 9.55 -14.51
C ALA A 381 8.85 9.97 -14.48
N LEU A 382 9.17 11.05 -13.76
CA LEU A 382 10.55 11.51 -13.58
C LEU A 382 11.38 10.52 -12.74
N ALA A 383 10.79 9.88 -11.74
CA ALA A 383 11.44 8.82 -10.97
C ALA A 383 11.85 7.65 -11.86
N PHE A 384 10.97 7.22 -12.77
CA PHE A 384 11.26 6.16 -13.73
C PHE A 384 12.25 6.57 -14.82
N LEU A 385 12.29 7.86 -15.20
CA LEU A 385 13.35 8.40 -16.06
C LEU A 385 14.71 8.25 -15.39
N ILE A 386 14.82 8.61 -14.11
CA ILE A 386 16.07 8.45 -13.35
C ILE A 386 16.50 6.97 -13.33
N MET A 387 15.57 6.04 -13.09
CA MET A 387 15.89 4.62 -13.07
C MET A 387 16.30 4.07 -14.45
N ALA A 388 15.70 4.58 -15.53
CA ALA A 388 16.11 4.25 -16.89
C ALA A 388 17.53 4.71 -17.19
N LEU A 389 17.86 5.95 -16.80
CA LEU A 389 19.22 6.49 -16.94
C LEU A 389 20.23 5.73 -16.08
N ALA A 390 19.86 5.38 -14.84
CA ALA A 390 20.69 4.58 -13.94
C ALA A 390 20.99 3.19 -14.52
N SER A 391 19.98 2.56 -15.14
CA SER A 391 20.13 1.23 -15.77
C SER A 391 21.03 1.30 -17.00
N ASN A 392 20.88 2.33 -17.85
CA ASN A 392 21.79 2.56 -18.96
C ASN A 392 23.23 2.81 -18.47
N HIS A 393 23.40 3.58 -17.40
CA HIS A 393 24.70 3.85 -16.81
C HIS A 393 25.34 2.57 -16.26
N ALA A 394 24.57 1.71 -15.58
CA ALA A 394 25.05 0.41 -15.10
C ALA A 394 25.56 -0.47 -16.25
N ILE A 395 24.82 -0.54 -17.36
CA ILE A 395 25.23 -1.28 -18.55
C ILE A 395 26.53 -0.67 -19.13
N SER A 396 26.60 0.64 -19.30
CA SER A 396 27.77 1.32 -19.89
C SER A 396 29.05 1.17 -19.07
N LEU A 397 28.95 1.13 -17.73
CA LEU A 397 30.10 0.90 -16.85
C LEU A 397 30.68 -0.50 -16.97
N ASN A 398 29.86 -1.49 -17.37
CA ASN A 398 30.25 -2.89 -17.50
C ASN A 398 30.49 -3.32 -18.97
N GLY A 399 30.68 -2.35 -19.88
CA GLY A 399 30.94 -2.57 -21.29
C GLY A 399 29.65 -2.62 -22.10
N ASP A 400 28.91 -3.70 -22.02
CA ASP A 400 27.60 -3.87 -22.67
C ASP A 400 26.64 -4.75 -21.86
N ALA A 401 25.41 -4.89 -22.34
CA ALA A 401 24.37 -5.64 -21.63
C ALA A 401 24.64 -7.15 -21.57
N ASN A 402 25.32 -7.73 -22.57
CA ASN A 402 25.63 -9.16 -22.59
C ASN A 402 26.73 -9.47 -21.57
N THR A 403 27.80 -8.65 -21.55
CA THR A 403 28.88 -8.76 -20.57
C THR A 403 28.36 -8.59 -19.14
N LEU A 404 27.50 -7.59 -18.90
CA LEU A 404 26.87 -7.41 -17.58
C LEU A 404 26.03 -8.62 -17.19
N ARG A 405 25.24 -9.19 -18.12
CA ARG A 405 24.46 -10.39 -17.87
C ARG A 405 25.33 -11.58 -17.49
N GLU A 406 26.35 -11.87 -18.30
CA GLU A 406 27.29 -12.97 -18.05
C GLU A 406 28.00 -12.83 -16.70
N ASN A 407 28.42 -11.61 -16.35
CA ASN A 407 29.04 -11.33 -15.06
C ASN A 407 28.07 -11.55 -13.89
N LEU A 408 26.79 -11.16 -14.03
CA LEU A 408 25.76 -11.40 -13.00
C LEU A 408 25.48 -12.89 -12.84
N GLU A 409 25.31 -13.65 -13.95
CA GLU A 409 25.05 -15.10 -13.93
C GLU A 409 26.24 -15.87 -13.34
N ASN A 410 27.48 -15.47 -13.65
CA ASN A 410 28.70 -16.13 -13.18
C ASN A 410 29.18 -15.62 -11.82
N SER A 411 28.44 -14.73 -11.17
CA SER A 411 28.84 -14.06 -9.92
C SER A 411 30.22 -13.38 -10.01
N SER A 412 30.56 -12.92 -11.21
CA SER A 412 31.81 -12.18 -11.48
C SER A 412 31.73 -10.75 -10.95
N GLN A 413 32.89 -10.09 -10.86
CA GLN A 413 32.94 -8.72 -10.38
C GLN A 413 32.29 -7.77 -11.38
N ILE A 414 31.33 -6.96 -10.93
CA ILE A 414 30.66 -5.92 -11.71
C ILE A 414 30.92 -4.55 -11.10
N ILE A 415 30.87 -3.51 -11.95
CA ILE A 415 30.94 -2.12 -11.48
C ILE A 415 29.53 -1.68 -11.11
N LEU A 416 29.35 -1.35 -9.84
CA LEU A 416 28.07 -0.93 -9.27
C LEU A 416 27.84 0.57 -9.46
N VAL A 417 26.58 0.98 -9.58
CA VAL A 417 26.21 2.39 -9.69
C VAL A 417 25.97 3.03 -8.32
N SER A 418 26.09 4.35 -8.27
CA SER A 418 25.88 5.13 -7.04
C SER A 418 24.46 4.96 -6.48
N PRO A 419 24.28 4.86 -5.15
CA PRO A 419 22.97 4.78 -4.49
C PRO A 419 22.12 6.05 -4.68
N TRP A 420 22.72 7.18 -5.04
CA TRP A 420 22.00 8.43 -5.26
C TRP A 420 20.98 8.37 -6.40
N TRP A 421 21.13 7.44 -7.35
CA TRP A 421 20.10 7.18 -8.36
C TRP A 421 18.79 6.71 -7.73
N LEU A 422 18.88 5.76 -6.80
CA LEU A 422 17.70 5.28 -6.06
C LEU A 422 17.15 6.36 -5.13
N VAL A 423 18.00 7.05 -4.36
CA VAL A 423 17.58 8.12 -3.45
C VAL A 423 16.79 9.20 -4.20
N SER A 424 17.30 9.65 -5.36
CA SER A 424 16.63 10.66 -6.18
C SER A 424 15.30 10.15 -6.75
N SER A 425 15.26 8.90 -7.18
CA SER A 425 14.04 8.27 -7.69
C SER A 425 12.97 8.14 -6.60
N PHE A 426 13.33 7.66 -5.40
CA PHE A 426 12.41 7.60 -4.26
C PHE A 426 11.90 8.98 -3.86
N LEU A 427 12.75 10.01 -3.88
CA LEU A 427 12.34 11.38 -3.58
C LEU A 427 11.25 11.86 -4.54
N LEU A 428 11.46 11.73 -5.85
CA LEU A 428 10.48 12.15 -6.86
C LEU A 428 9.19 11.33 -6.78
N MET A 429 9.31 10.03 -6.49
CA MET A 429 8.16 9.15 -6.31
C MET A 429 7.29 9.61 -5.14
N VAL A 430 7.90 9.91 -3.98
CA VAL A 430 7.18 10.37 -2.78
C VAL A 430 6.60 11.77 -2.98
N LEU A 431 7.31 12.70 -3.61
CA LEU A 431 6.76 14.01 -3.94
C LEU A 431 5.53 13.88 -4.85
N GLY A 432 5.57 12.95 -5.80
CA GLY A 432 4.42 12.60 -6.63
C GLY A 432 3.26 12.02 -5.80
N GLU A 433 3.53 11.11 -4.89
CA GLU A 433 2.52 10.53 -4.00
C GLU A 433 1.82 11.59 -3.14
N LEU A 434 2.58 12.50 -2.54
CA LEU A 434 2.03 13.59 -1.73
C LEU A 434 1.11 14.53 -2.51
N CYS A 435 1.31 14.64 -3.82
CA CYS A 435 0.42 15.41 -4.70
C CYS A 435 -0.85 14.61 -5.06
N LEU A 436 -0.76 13.29 -5.24
CA LEU A 436 -1.83 12.46 -5.78
C LEU A 436 -2.74 11.88 -4.69
N SER A 437 -2.18 11.25 -3.67
CA SER A 437 -2.96 10.43 -2.73
C SER A 437 -4.03 11.20 -1.96
N PRO A 438 -3.75 12.36 -1.34
CA PRO A 438 -4.78 13.12 -0.62
C PRO A 438 -5.83 13.71 -1.54
N MET A 439 -5.42 14.12 -2.75
CA MET A 439 -6.30 14.79 -3.71
C MET A 439 -7.13 13.81 -4.53
N GLY A 440 -6.59 12.62 -4.82
CA GLY A 440 -7.24 11.62 -5.65
C GLY A 440 -8.58 11.19 -5.08
N LEU A 441 -8.60 10.77 -3.83
CA LEU A 441 -9.84 10.37 -3.16
C LEU A 441 -10.83 11.54 -3.02
N SER A 442 -10.34 12.74 -2.70
CA SER A 442 -11.17 13.94 -2.58
C SER A 442 -11.86 14.31 -3.90
N ILE A 443 -11.11 14.35 -5.01
CA ILE A 443 -11.68 14.71 -6.33
C ILE A 443 -12.65 13.62 -6.81
N MET A 444 -12.33 12.34 -6.64
CA MET A 444 -13.22 11.24 -7.01
C MET A 444 -14.53 11.29 -6.24
N THR A 445 -14.51 11.62 -4.95
CA THR A 445 -15.73 11.79 -4.14
C THR A 445 -16.59 12.96 -4.61
N LYS A 446 -15.96 14.08 -5.05
CA LYS A 446 -16.69 15.25 -5.55
C LYS A 446 -17.32 15.04 -6.92
N ILE A 447 -16.65 14.29 -7.80
CA ILE A 447 -17.10 14.04 -9.18
C ILE A 447 -18.09 12.87 -9.24
N ALA A 448 -18.00 11.93 -8.32
CA ALA A 448 -18.83 10.73 -8.32
C ALA A 448 -20.33 11.07 -8.39
N PRO A 449 -21.09 10.42 -9.30
CA PRO A 449 -22.54 10.47 -9.26
C PRO A 449 -23.10 10.11 -7.87
N ASN A 450 -24.23 10.70 -7.49
CA ASN A 450 -24.82 10.48 -6.17
C ASN A 450 -25.06 8.99 -5.88
N LEU A 451 -25.37 8.22 -6.90
CA LEU A 451 -25.61 6.77 -6.83
C LEU A 451 -24.40 5.98 -6.29
N ILE A 452 -23.17 6.43 -6.55
CA ILE A 452 -21.95 5.69 -6.20
C ILE A 452 -21.07 6.39 -5.15
N LYS A 453 -21.50 7.52 -4.58
CA LYS A 453 -20.70 8.27 -3.59
C LYS A 453 -20.22 7.43 -2.41
N SER A 454 -21.03 6.52 -1.90
CA SER A 454 -20.66 5.61 -0.81
C SER A 454 -19.66 4.52 -1.24
N GLN A 455 -19.52 4.28 -2.54
CA GLN A 455 -18.67 3.22 -3.09
C GLN A 455 -17.29 3.74 -3.54
N VAL A 456 -17.06 5.07 -3.51
CA VAL A 456 -15.83 5.70 -4.02
C VAL A 456 -14.58 5.16 -3.34
N MET A 457 -14.61 4.95 -2.02
CA MET A 457 -13.50 4.36 -1.27
C MET A 457 -13.22 2.92 -1.73
N GLY A 458 -14.25 2.14 -1.95
CA GLY A 458 -14.12 0.78 -2.50
C GLY A 458 -13.49 0.79 -3.89
N LEU A 459 -13.96 1.67 -4.78
CA LEU A 459 -13.39 1.82 -6.12
C LEU A 459 -11.94 2.31 -6.09
N TRP A 460 -11.57 3.16 -5.12
CA TRP A 460 -10.17 3.54 -4.88
C TRP A 460 -9.31 2.32 -4.52
N PHE A 461 -9.80 1.45 -3.65
CA PHE A 461 -9.10 0.21 -3.32
C PHE A 461 -9.00 -0.75 -4.52
N VAL A 462 -10.02 -0.82 -5.36
CA VAL A 462 -9.98 -1.61 -6.61
C VAL A 462 -8.94 -1.03 -7.58
N ALA A 463 -8.83 0.30 -7.72
CA ALA A 463 -7.78 0.93 -8.52
C ALA A 463 -6.37 0.61 -7.98
N SER A 464 -6.21 0.67 -6.65
CA SER A 464 -4.94 0.31 -6.00
C SER A 464 -4.62 -1.18 -6.18
N ALA A 465 -5.61 -2.07 -6.08
CA ALA A 465 -5.44 -3.50 -6.32
C ALA A 465 -5.01 -3.79 -7.76
N LEU A 466 -5.65 -3.15 -8.74
CA LEU A 466 -5.27 -3.24 -10.14
C LEU A 466 -3.82 -2.76 -10.35
N GLY A 467 -3.46 -1.62 -9.76
CA GLY A 467 -2.11 -1.09 -9.81
C GLY A 467 -1.08 -2.07 -9.24
N ASN A 468 -1.37 -2.70 -8.10
CA ASN A 468 -0.47 -3.68 -7.49
C ASN A 468 -0.30 -4.95 -8.35
N ALA A 469 -1.38 -5.47 -8.96
CA ALA A 469 -1.28 -6.60 -9.88
C ALA A 469 -0.44 -6.25 -11.11
N LEU A 470 -0.64 -5.05 -11.68
CA LEU A 470 0.16 -4.54 -12.79
C LEU A 470 1.63 -4.36 -12.38
N ALA A 471 1.92 -3.87 -11.16
CA ALA A 471 3.28 -3.74 -10.63
C ALA A 471 4.00 -5.10 -10.58
N GLY A 472 3.32 -6.15 -10.13
CA GLY A 472 3.85 -7.51 -10.12
C GLY A 472 4.13 -8.03 -11.53
N PHE A 473 3.25 -7.76 -12.49
CA PHE A 473 3.42 -8.17 -13.89
C PHE A 473 4.56 -7.43 -14.58
N ILE A 474 4.67 -6.11 -14.36
CA ILE A 474 5.71 -5.27 -14.96
C ILE A 474 7.05 -5.53 -14.27
N GLY A 475 7.07 -5.58 -12.93
CA GLY A 475 8.29 -5.76 -12.14
C GLY A 475 8.98 -7.10 -12.38
N GLY A 476 8.24 -8.13 -12.78
CA GLY A 476 8.80 -9.42 -13.14
C GLY A 476 9.73 -9.38 -14.36
N LYS A 477 9.63 -8.38 -15.22
CA LYS A 477 10.55 -8.20 -16.34
C LYS A 477 11.94 -7.72 -15.93
N ALA A 478 12.12 -7.28 -14.67
CA ALA A 478 13.41 -6.93 -14.11
C ALA A 478 14.11 -8.19 -13.61
N SER A 479 14.95 -8.81 -14.42
CA SER A 479 15.71 -10.02 -14.12
C SER A 479 17.11 -9.96 -14.70
N GLU A 480 17.99 -10.84 -14.24
CA GLU A 480 19.37 -10.95 -14.77
C GLU A 480 19.35 -11.34 -16.26
N GLU A 481 18.46 -12.27 -16.64
CA GLU A 481 18.27 -12.70 -18.03
C GLU A 481 17.84 -11.54 -18.95
N ASN A 482 17.07 -10.58 -18.41
CA ASN A 482 16.49 -9.45 -19.15
C ASN A 482 17.19 -8.11 -18.85
N ILE A 483 18.44 -8.11 -18.37
CA ILE A 483 19.14 -6.90 -17.97
C ILE A 483 19.26 -5.87 -19.11
N ALA A 484 19.42 -6.33 -20.36
CA ALA A 484 19.44 -5.48 -21.54
C ALA A 484 18.11 -4.71 -21.76
N TYR A 485 17.00 -5.28 -21.29
CA TYR A 485 15.68 -4.69 -21.44
C TYR A 485 15.32 -3.75 -20.29
N LEU A 486 16.05 -3.79 -19.17
CA LEU A 486 15.74 -3.04 -17.97
C LEU A 486 15.60 -1.51 -18.19
N PRO A 487 16.48 -0.82 -18.95
CA PRO A 487 16.27 0.59 -19.26
C PRO A 487 14.98 0.84 -20.03
N ASN A 488 14.68 -0.01 -21.04
CA ASN A 488 13.46 0.11 -21.83
C ASN A 488 12.20 -0.12 -21.00
N LEU A 489 12.23 -1.03 -20.03
CA LEU A 489 11.15 -1.24 -19.08
C LEU A 489 10.80 0.06 -18.33
N PHE A 490 11.82 0.74 -17.79
CA PHE A 490 11.62 1.98 -17.07
C PHE A 490 11.19 3.14 -18.01
N TYR A 491 11.74 3.24 -19.23
CA TYR A 491 11.25 4.21 -20.22
C TYR A 491 9.80 3.97 -20.61
N GLN A 492 9.36 2.72 -20.79
CA GLN A 492 7.96 2.41 -21.09
C GLN A 492 7.03 2.87 -19.97
N CYS A 493 7.39 2.61 -18.70
CA CYS A 493 6.62 3.12 -17.56
C CYS A 493 6.55 4.66 -17.56
N MET A 494 7.67 5.33 -17.79
CA MET A 494 7.74 6.79 -17.90
C MET A 494 6.81 7.32 -19.00
N TRP A 495 6.87 6.76 -20.22
CA TRP A 495 6.05 7.23 -21.35
C TRP A 495 4.55 7.03 -21.12
N ILE A 496 4.16 5.90 -20.52
CA ILE A 496 2.76 5.63 -20.15
C ILE A 496 2.26 6.68 -19.14
N LEU A 497 3.06 7.01 -18.13
CA LEU A 497 2.72 8.04 -17.14
C LEU A 497 2.65 9.43 -17.77
N LEU A 498 3.59 9.80 -18.64
CA LEU A 498 3.56 11.07 -19.36
C LEU A 498 2.32 11.19 -20.25
N GLY A 499 1.95 10.10 -20.93
CA GLY A 499 0.69 10.03 -21.69
C GLY A 499 -0.54 10.30 -20.80
N ALA A 500 -0.58 9.70 -19.61
CA ALA A 500 -1.65 9.94 -18.64
C ALA A 500 -1.65 11.41 -18.14
N VAL A 501 -0.48 12.01 -17.89
CA VAL A 501 -0.35 13.44 -17.54
C VAL A 501 -0.95 14.32 -18.65
N ILE A 502 -0.60 14.07 -19.90
CA ILE A 502 -1.12 14.84 -21.05
C ILE A 502 -2.65 14.71 -21.12
N ILE A 503 -3.20 13.52 -20.99
CA ILE A 503 -4.65 13.28 -20.99
C ILE A 503 -5.32 14.09 -19.87
N LEU A 504 -4.79 14.07 -18.66
CA LEU A 504 -5.34 14.83 -17.53
C LEU A 504 -5.27 16.35 -17.76
N LEU A 505 -4.19 16.84 -18.37
CA LEU A 505 -4.05 18.27 -18.69
C LEU A 505 -5.05 18.71 -19.77
N ILE A 506 -5.32 17.89 -20.78
CA ILE A 506 -6.37 18.13 -21.79
C ILE A 506 -7.75 18.18 -21.11
N LEU A 507 -8.01 17.26 -20.19
CA LEU A 507 -9.28 17.18 -19.46
C LEU A 507 -9.42 18.22 -18.34
N LYS A 508 -8.38 19.03 -18.06
CA LYS A 508 -8.40 20.06 -17.00
C LYS A 508 -9.59 21.02 -17.10
N LYS A 509 -9.85 21.55 -18.31
CA LYS A 509 -10.94 22.54 -18.51
C LYS A 509 -12.32 21.93 -18.22
N PRO A 510 -12.71 20.78 -18.82
CA PRO A 510 -14.01 20.16 -18.53
C PRO A 510 -14.14 19.72 -17.06
N ILE A 511 -13.09 19.19 -16.43
CA ILE A 511 -13.12 18.78 -15.04
C ILE A 511 -13.31 19.96 -14.09
N ASN A 512 -12.56 21.05 -14.29
CA ASN A 512 -12.70 22.26 -13.48
C ASN A 512 -14.09 22.91 -13.61
N LYS A 513 -14.73 22.80 -14.77
CA LYS A 513 -16.11 23.27 -14.96
C LYS A 513 -17.11 22.49 -14.12
N ILE A 514 -16.89 21.18 -13.97
CA ILE A 514 -17.74 20.30 -13.16
C ILE A 514 -17.52 20.55 -11.66
N LEU A 515 -16.27 20.79 -11.25
CA LEU A 515 -15.94 21.01 -9.83
C LEU A 515 -16.40 22.37 -9.29
N LYS A 516 -16.69 23.34 -10.19
CA LYS A 516 -17.16 24.68 -9.81
C LYS A 516 -18.68 24.77 -9.70
N ASN A 517 -19.41 23.87 -10.33
CA ASN A 517 -20.84 23.68 -10.20
C ASN A 517 -21.18 22.70 -9.07
#